data_8efb949ce97f81d48921c9372a7a81b9
#
_entry.id   8efb949ce97f81d48921c9372a7a81b9
#
_cell.length_a   1.000
_cell.length_b   1.000
_cell.length_c   1.000
_cell.angle_alpha   90.00
_cell.angle_beta   90.00
_cell.angle_gamma   90.00
#
_symmetry.space_group_name_H-M   'P 1'
#
loop_
_entity.id
_entity.type
_entity.pdbx_description
1 polymer ?
#
loop_
_entity_poly.entity_id
_entity_poly.type
_entity_poly.pdbx_seq_one_letter_code
_entity_poly.pdbx_strand_id
1 'polypeptide(L)'
;MGGRYCEDCAYQVINEKNHYIKGIGNKQSNKIIVFPHLGFSDKTIINSEAFKQISELYDTLFDRNILDDYYITCFVKCPISIKHPIDVMTKARCYNYLREEITNNKYNILILLGNACSLINVRPHSTNNVYRNCTGHYVFVNYSPFVIRYDLLKDSYISKFTSIFKAIAYNNLKEFIIKDL
;
A
#
# COMPACT_ATOMS: atom_id res chain seq x y z
N MET A 1 -11.24 -17.26 6.36
CA MET A 1 -12.67 -16.86 6.33
C MET A 1 -12.73 -15.46 5.77
N GLY A 2 -13.42 -15.24 4.64
CA GLY A 2 -13.80 -13.93 4.17
C GLY A 2 -14.71 -13.31 5.23
N GLY A 3 -14.48 -12.05 5.60
CA GLY A 3 -15.34 -11.37 6.56
C GLY A 3 -16.66 -10.93 5.91
N ARG A 4 -17.51 -10.27 6.68
CA ARG A 4 -18.87 -9.83 6.32
C ARG A 4 -19.02 -9.07 4.99
N TYR A 5 -17.96 -8.43 4.47
CA TYR A 5 -18.02 -7.71 3.20
C TYR A 5 -17.71 -8.57 1.97
N CYS A 6 -17.35 -9.85 2.17
CA CYS A 6 -17.00 -10.77 1.10
C CYS A 6 -18.14 -11.73 0.72
N GLU A 7 -19.24 -11.79 1.47
CA GLU A 7 -20.29 -12.80 1.32
C GLU A 7 -20.83 -12.92 -0.11
N ASP A 8 -21.00 -11.80 -0.83
CA ASP A 8 -21.49 -11.80 -2.22
C ASP A 8 -20.42 -11.31 -3.21
N CYS A 9 -19.14 -11.44 -2.88
CA CYS A 9 -18.07 -10.98 -3.75
C CYS A 9 -17.74 -12.04 -4.81
N ALA A 10 -17.91 -11.70 -6.10
CA ALA A 10 -17.57 -12.59 -7.21
C ALA A 10 -16.13 -13.12 -7.15
N TYR A 11 -15.21 -12.34 -6.63
CA TYR A 11 -13.81 -12.71 -6.42
C TYR A 11 -13.61 -13.80 -5.36
N GLN A 12 -14.49 -13.87 -4.35
CA GLN A 12 -14.44 -14.92 -3.34
C GLN A 12 -14.80 -16.29 -3.94
N VAL A 13 -15.73 -16.31 -4.89
CA VAL A 13 -16.11 -17.53 -5.60
C VAL A 13 -14.97 -18.05 -6.49
N ILE A 14 -14.27 -17.12 -7.16
CA ILE A 14 -13.15 -17.45 -8.08
C ILE A 14 -11.91 -17.94 -7.29
N ASN A 15 -11.68 -17.43 -6.10
CA ASN A 15 -10.50 -17.73 -5.27
C ASN A 15 -10.75 -18.84 -4.24
N GLU A 16 -11.71 -19.75 -4.45
CA GLU A 16 -11.96 -20.91 -3.57
C GLU A 16 -12.05 -20.56 -2.07
N LYS A 17 -12.74 -19.47 -1.74
CA LYS A 17 -13.15 -19.06 -0.38
C LYS A 17 -12.05 -18.72 0.66
N ASN A 18 -10.74 -18.78 0.36
CA ASN A 18 -9.75 -18.84 1.44
C ASN A 18 -8.56 -17.86 1.39
N HIS A 19 -8.54 -16.87 0.51
CA HIS A 19 -7.34 -16.04 0.36
C HIS A 19 -7.54 -14.56 0.76
N TYR A 20 -8.08 -14.32 1.96
CA TYR A 20 -8.03 -12.98 2.53
C TYR A 20 -6.59 -12.62 2.91
N ILE A 21 -6.05 -11.58 2.26
CA ILE A 21 -4.71 -11.05 2.53
C ILE A 21 -4.77 -10.21 3.81
N LYS A 22 -4.18 -10.73 4.87
CA LYS A 22 -4.02 -10.00 6.13
C LYS A 22 -2.87 -9.01 6.04
N GLY A 23 -3.02 -7.87 6.68
CA GLY A 23 -1.91 -6.95 6.92
C GLY A 23 -0.87 -7.56 7.86
N ILE A 24 0.37 -7.12 7.70
CA ILE A 24 1.54 -7.59 8.45
C ILE A 24 2.30 -6.42 9.09
N GLY A 25 3.21 -6.71 9.99
CA GLY A 25 4.07 -5.74 10.67
C GLY A 25 3.47 -5.17 11.94
N ASN A 26 3.94 -4.02 12.35
CA ASN A 26 3.63 -3.40 13.63
C ASN A 26 2.21 -2.81 13.65
N LYS A 27 1.28 -3.50 14.29
CA LYS A 27 -0.12 -3.03 14.45
C LYS A 27 -0.26 -1.79 15.34
N GLN A 28 0.77 -1.43 16.10
CA GLN A 28 0.79 -0.22 16.91
C GLN A 28 1.44 0.96 16.17
N SER A 29 1.96 0.72 14.96
CA SER A 29 2.56 1.76 14.16
C SER A 29 1.51 2.79 13.70
N ASN A 30 1.90 4.06 13.77
CA ASN A 30 1.15 5.15 13.14
C ASN A 30 1.51 5.38 11.66
N LYS A 31 2.28 4.46 11.07
CA LYS A 31 2.75 4.51 9.67
C LYS A 31 2.21 3.28 8.93
N ILE A 32 1.48 3.50 7.85
CA ILE A 32 0.85 2.43 7.07
C ILE A 32 1.32 2.50 5.62
N ILE A 33 1.70 1.35 5.05
CA ILE A 33 1.93 1.18 3.61
C ILE A 33 0.79 0.36 3.02
N VAL A 34 0.16 0.88 1.98
CA VAL A 34 -0.96 0.21 1.30
C VAL A 34 -0.55 -0.18 -0.11
N PHE A 35 -0.39 -1.48 -0.35
CA PHE A 35 -0.22 -2.04 -1.68
C PHE A 35 -1.54 -2.03 -2.44
N PRO A 36 -1.53 -1.89 -3.77
CA PRO A 36 -2.77 -1.93 -4.55
C PRO A 36 -3.45 -3.31 -4.46
N HIS A 37 -2.68 -4.36 -4.61
CA HIS A 37 -3.07 -5.77 -4.56
C HIS A 37 -1.82 -6.65 -4.57
N LEU A 38 -2.00 -7.95 -4.42
CA LEU A 38 -0.96 -8.95 -4.69
C LEU A 38 -1.26 -9.71 -5.99
N GLY A 39 -0.22 -10.26 -6.61
CA GLY A 39 -0.36 -11.17 -7.74
C GLY A 39 -1.04 -12.48 -7.34
N PHE A 40 -1.58 -13.20 -8.30
CA PHE A 40 -2.30 -14.46 -8.04
C PHE A 40 -1.43 -15.55 -7.40
N SER A 41 -0.12 -15.54 -7.68
CA SER A 41 0.85 -16.44 -7.06
C SER A 41 1.19 -16.06 -5.62
N ASP A 42 0.95 -14.80 -5.24
CA ASP A 42 1.35 -14.27 -3.93
C ASP A 42 0.23 -14.46 -2.91
N LYS A 43 0.32 -15.48 -2.09
CA LYS A 43 -0.69 -15.77 -1.06
C LYS A 43 -0.61 -14.84 0.15
N THR A 44 0.54 -14.24 0.39
CA THR A 44 0.79 -13.35 1.53
C THR A 44 1.66 -12.17 1.12
N ILE A 45 1.58 -11.06 1.86
CA ILE A 45 2.40 -9.88 1.60
C ILE A 45 3.89 -10.22 1.71
N ILE A 46 4.30 -10.94 2.74
CA ILE A 46 5.69 -11.24 3.05
C ILE A 46 6.39 -12.07 1.94
N ASN A 47 5.63 -12.88 1.22
CA ASN A 47 6.16 -13.71 0.13
C ASN A 47 6.14 -13.00 -1.22
N SER A 48 5.53 -11.82 -1.31
CA SER A 48 5.45 -11.08 -2.58
C SER A 48 6.78 -10.43 -2.93
N GLU A 49 7.10 -10.45 -4.23
CA GLU A 49 8.27 -9.75 -4.76
C GLU A 49 8.25 -8.26 -4.43
N ALA A 50 7.07 -7.66 -4.51
CA ALA A 50 6.86 -6.26 -4.17
C ALA A 50 7.26 -5.91 -2.73
N PHE A 51 6.95 -6.79 -1.77
CA PHE A 51 7.35 -6.60 -0.37
C PHE A 51 8.86 -6.77 -0.18
N LYS A 52 9.45 -7.82 -0.76
CA LYS A 52 10.89 -8.09 -0.64
C LYS A 52 11.72 -6.88 -1.06
N GLN A 53 11.40 -6.29 -2.20
CA GLN A 53 12.12 -5.13 -2.72
C GLN A 53 12.02 -3.90 -1.82
N ILE A 54 10.83 -3.61 -1.26
CA ILE A 54 10.66 -2.48 -0.33
C ILE A 54 11.39 -2.77 0.98
N SER A 55 11.35 -4.01 1.46
CA SER A 55 12.03 -4.44 2.68
C SER A 55 13.54 -4.34 2.54
N GLU A 56 14.10 -4.82 1.43
CA GLU A 56 15.53 -4.71 1.13
C GLU A 56 15.99 -3.26 1.01
N LEU A 57 15.20 -2.41 0.36
CA LEU A 57 15.49 -0.99 0.28
C LEU A 57 15.50 -0.33 1.67
N TYR A 58 14.52 -0.67 2.51
CA TYR A 58 14.42 -0.12 3.86
C TYR A 58 15.58 -0.57 4.74
N ASP A 59 15.92 -1.86 4.70
CA ASP A 59 17.06 -2.44 5.39
C ASP A 59 18.38 -1.77 4.96
N THR A 60 18.59 -1.61 3.66
CA THR A 60 19.76 -0.90 3.11
C THR A 60 19.89 0.54 3.59
N LEU A 61 18.75 1.24 3.79
CA LEU A 61 18.77 2.66 4.19
C LEU A 61 18.97 2.86 5.70
N PHE A 62 18.50 1.93 6.53
CA PHE A 62 18.37 2.15 7.97
C PHE A 62 18.93 1.02 8.84
N ASP A 63 19.38 -0.09 8.26
CA ASP A 63 19.83 -1.30 8.99
C ASP A 63 18.74 -1.80 9.97
N ARG A 64 17.49 -1.86 9.50
CA ARG A 64 16.31 -2.17 10.30
C ARG A 64 15.25 -2.92 9.51
N ASN A 65 14.47 -3.75 10.20
CA ASN A 65 13.33 -4.43 9.57
C ASN A 65 12.13 -3.44 9.41
N ILE A 66 11.63 -3.31 8.20
CA ILE A 66 10.47 -2.45 7.88
C ILE A 66 9.21 -2.83 8.70
N LEU A 67 9.07 -4.11 9.07
CA LEU A 67 7.92 -4.60 9.83
C LEU A 67 7.90 -4.12 11.29
N ASP A 68 9.02 -3.64 11.83
CA ASP A 68 9.10 -3.06 13.16
C ASP A 68 8.53 -1.64 13.17
N ASP A 69 8.68 -0.92 12.05
CA ASP A 69 8.33 0.50 11.94
C ASP A 69 6.99 0.75 11.25
N TYR A 70 6.51 -0.17 10.40
CA TYR A 70 5.31 0.01 9.58
C TYR A 70 4.29 -1.12 9.75
N TYR A 71 3.02 -0.77 9.62
CA TYR A 71 1.97 -1.72 9.28
C TYR A 71 1.78 -1.73 7.76
N ILE A 72 1.77 -2.91 7.16
CA ILE A 72 1.69 -3.07 5.70
C ILE A 72 0.46 -3.88 5.34
N THR A 73 -0.35 -3.37 4.42
CA THR A 73 -1.59 -4.02 4.01
C THR A 73 -1.86 -3.83 2.52
N CYS A 74 -2.94 -4.43 2.01
CA CYS A 74 -3.39 -4.29 0.63
C CYS A 74 -4.74 -3.59 0.55
N PHE A 75 -4.94 -2.78 -0.48
CA PHE A 75 -6.24 -2.21 -0.81
C PHE A 75 -7.21 -3.33 -1.19
N VAL A 76 -6.83 -4.19 -2.11
CA VAL A 76 -7.62 -5.36 -2.44
C VAL A 76 -7.16 -6.55 -1.62
N LYS A 77 -8.09 -7.16 -0.90
CA LYS A 77 -7.82 -8.21 0.10
C LYS A 77 -7.74 -9.62 -0.46
N CYS A 78 -7.75 -9.77 -1.79
CA CYS A 78 -7.60 -11.05 -2.48
C CYS A 78 -6.46 -10.97 -3.50
N PRO A 79 -5.75 -12.07 -3.77
CA PRO A 79 -4.81 -12.14 -4.88
C PRO A 79 -5.54 -11.94 -6.21
N ILE A 80 -4.95 -11.18 -7.13
CA ILE A 80 -5.58 -10.82 -8.41
C ILE A 80 -4.98 -11.63 -9.55
N SER A 81 -5.86 -12.23 -10.35
CA SER A 81 -5.50 -12.82 -11.64
C SER A 81 -5.68 -11.79 -12.77
N ILE A 82 -4.75 -11.78 -13.73
CA ILE A 82 -4.88 -10.99 -14.97
C ILE A 82 -6.15 -11.34 -15.74
N LYS A 83 -6.60 -12.61 -15.65
CA LYS A 83 -7.82 -13.09 -16.33
C LYS A 83 -9.12 -12.55 -15.72
N HIS A 84 -9.06 -12.06 -14.50
CA HIS A 84 -10.23 -11.56 -13.75
C HIS A 84 -9.89 -10.20 -13.15
N PRO A 85 -10.02 -9.11 -13.93
CA PRO A 85 -9.77 -7.77 -13.45
C PRO A 85 -10.77 -7.39 -12.37
N ILE A 86 -10.31 -6.64 -11.36
CA ILE A 86 -11.13 -6.20 -10.24
C ILE A 86 -12.13 -5.16 -10.73
N ASP A 87 -13.39 -5.44 -10.50
CA ASP A 87 -14.48 -4.50 -10.73
C ASP A 87 -14.60 -3.42 -9.63
N VAL A 88 -15.46 -2.43 -9.88
CA VAL A 88 -15.69 -1.32 -8.96
C VAL A 88 -16.33 -1.80 -7.65
N MET A 89 -17.23 -2.79 -7.72
CA MET A 89 -17.93 -3.32 -6.55
C MET A 89 -16.98 -4.08 -5.62
N THR A 90 -16.08 -4.88 -6.18
CA THR A 90 -15.02 -5.56 -5.42
C THR A 90 -14.12 -4.55 -4.71
N LYS A 91 -13.72 -3.47 -5.39
CA LYS A 91 -12.93 -2.39 -4.77
C LYS A 91 -13.69 -1.74 -3.62
N ALA A 92 -14.97 -1.40 -3.81
CA ALA A 92 -15.79 -0.77 -2.76
C ALA A 92 -15.92 -1.66 -1.52
N ARG A 93 -16.09 -2.97 -1.69
CA ARG A 93 -16.13 -3.94 -0.58
C ARG A 93 -14.78 -4.03 0.15
N CYS A 94 -13.68 -4.14 -0.60
CA CYS A 94 -12.33 -4.15 -0.02
C CYS A 94 -11.99 -2.84 0.70
N TYR A 95 -12.51 -1.71 0.22
CA TYR A 95 -12.35 -0.40 0.86
C TYR A 95 -12.85 -0.40 2.31
N ASN A 96 -13.98 -1.06 2.60
CA ASN A 96 -14.50 -1.12 3.96
C ASN A 96 -13.55 -1.83 4.94
N TYR A 97 -12.92 -2.94 4.49
CA TYR A 97 -11.89 -3.61 5.30
C TYR A 97 -10.67 -2.72 5.52
N LEU A 98 -10.19 -2.09 4.46
CA LEU A 98 -9.03 -1.21 4.56
C LEU A 98 -9.33 -0.03 5.48
N ARG A 99 -10.53 0.56 5.38
CA ARG A 99 -10.96 1.67 6.25
C ARG A 99 -10.95 1.25 7.72
N GLU A 100 -11.46 0.06 8.05
CA GLU A 100 -11.42 -0.46 9.41
C GLU A 100 -9.98 -0.65 9.91
N GLU A 101 -9.10 -1.22 9.10
CA GLU A 101 -7.68 -1.37 9.45
C GLU A 101 -7.00 -0.02 9.69
N ILE A 102 -7.20 0.95 8.81
CA ILE A 102 -6.62 2.29 8.93
C ILE A 102 -7.14 3.01 10.18
N THR A 103 -8.46 2.96 10.42
CA THR A 103 -9.07 3.62 11.58
C THR A 103 -8.59 3.03 12.88
N ASN A 104 -8.47 1.70 12.97
CA ASN A 104 -8.03 1.01 14.17
C ASN A 104 -6.56 1.28 14.51
N ASN A 105 -5.72 1.54 13.53
CA ASN A 105 -4.28 1.80 13.73
C ASN A 105 -3.93 3.28 13.99
N LYS A 106 -4.90 4.20 14.01
CA LYS A 106 -4.68 5.65 14.31
C LYS A 106 -3.47 6.24 13.59
N TYR A 107 -3.38 6.02 12.27
CA TYR A 107 -2.22 6.42 11.48
C TYR A 107 -2.04 7.95 11.42
N ASN A 108 -0.78 8.38 11.33
CA ASN A 108 -0.39 9.75 11.01
C ASN A 108 0.22 9.85 9.60
N ILE A 109 0.75 8.73 9.11
CA ILE A 109 1.43 8.64 7.83
C ILE A 109 0.86 7.46 7.04
N LEU A 110 0.43 7.75 5.83
CA LEU A 110 -0.09 6.76 4.90
C LEU A 110 0.73 6.80 3.60
N ILE A 111 1.22 5.67 3.15
CA ILE A 111 1.91 5.53 1.86
C ILE A 111 1.03 4.68 0.94
N LEU A 112 0.49 5.30 -0.09
CA LEU A 112 -0.40 4.67 -1.07
C LEU A 112 0.36 4.31 -2.34
N LEU A 113 0.22 3.08 -2.81
CA LEU A 113 0.91 2.57 -3.97
C LEU A 113 -0.05 2.22 -5.11
N GLY A 114 0.30 2.63 -6.33
CA GLY A 114 -0.47 2.30 -7.52
C GLY A 114 -1.95 2.67 -7.39
N ASN A 115 -2.83 1.74 -7.69
CA ASN A 115 -4.29 1.97 -7.64
C ASN A 115 -4.83 2.28 -6.24
N ALA A 116 -4.06 2.05 -5.16
CA ALA A 116 -4.48 2.49 -3.83
C ALA A 116 -4.54 4.03 -3.73
N CYS A 117 -3.83 4.77 -4.58
CA CYS A 117 -3.90 6.24 -4.64
C CYS A 117 -5.32 6.76 -4.97
N SER A 118 -6.18 5.92 -5.54
CA SER A 118 -7.59 6.28 -5.76
C SER A 118 -8.38 6.52 -4.48
N LEU A 119 -7.88 6.08 -3.32
CA LEU A 119 -8.48 6.38 -2.01
C LEU A 119 -8.54 7.87 -1.70
N ILE A 120 -7.63 8.65 -2.27
CA ILE A 120 -7.59 10.11 -2.15
C ILE A 120 -7.82 10.81 -3.50
N ASN A 121 -8.38 10.09 -4.47
CA ASN A 121 -8.65 10.59 -5.82
C ASN A 121 -7.41 11.15 -6.55
N VAL A 122 -6.24 10.58 -6.31
CA VAL A 122 -4.97 10.95 -6.93
C VAL A 122 -4.46 9.81 -7.80
N ARG A 123 -3.83 10.13 -8.92
CA ARG A 123 -3.11 9.14 -9.74
C ARG A 123 -1.73 8.86 -9.13
N PRO A 124 -1.22 7.61 -9.19
CA PRO A 124 0.13 7.30 -8.77
C PRO A 124 1.15 8.08 -9.64
N HIS A 125 2.15 8.65 -8.99
CA HIS A 125 3.20 9.44 -9.66
C HIS A 125 4.51 9.43 -8.86
N SER A 126 5.59 9.83 -9.50
CA SER A 126 6.93 9.96 -8.90
C SER A 126 7.27 11.38 -8.44
N THR A 127 6.41 12.36 -8.66
CA THR A 127 6.67 13.75 -8.21
C THR A 127 6.69 13.84 -6.69
N ASN A 128 7.45 14.81 -6.16
CA ASN A 128 7.60 15.02 -4.72
C ASN A 128 6.40 15.76 -4.10
N ASN A 129 5.18 15.30 -4.41
CA ASN A 129 3.99 15.76 -3.74
C ASN A 129 3.69 14.87 -2.53
N VAL A 130 3.34 15.48 -1.42
CA VAL A 130 2.73 14.85 -0.26
C VAL A 130 1.39 15.52 0.02
N TYR A 131 0.39 14.75 0.36
CA TYR A 131 -0.95 15.23 0.60
C TYR A 131 -1.21 15.28 2.10
N ARG A 132 -1.86 16.36 2.57
CA ARG A 132 -2.26 16.52 3.96
C ARG A 132 -3.78 16.50 4.04
N ASN A 133 -4.35 15.61 4.86
CA ASN A 133 -5.79 15.57 5.08
C ASN A 133 -6.22 16.62 6.13
N CYS A 134 -7.53 16.79 6.29
CA CYS A 134 -8.11 17.75 7.24
C CYS A 134 -7.74 17.49 8.72
N THR A 135 -7.27 16.30 9.06
CA THR A 135 -6.79 15.94 10.40
C THR A 135 -5.27 16.16 10.57
N GLY A 136 -4.59 16.67 9.55
CA GLY A 136 -3.15 16.95 9.57
C GLY A 136 -2.25 15.74 9.29
N HIS A 137 -2.82 14.60 8.91
CA HIS A 137 -2.04 13.41 8.56
C HIS A 137 -1.47 13.52 7.15
N TYR A 138 -0.29 12.96 6.95
CA TYR A 138 0.40 12.99 5.66
C TYR A 138 0.12 11.73 4.84
N VAL A 139 -0.15 11.93 3.55
CA VAL A 139 -0.36 10.85 2.59
C VAL A 139 0.64 10.98 1.45
N PHE A 140 1.56 10.04 1.37
CA PHE A 140 2.52 9.89 0.29
C PHE A 140 1.95 8.97 -0.78
N VAL A 141 2.28 9.24 -2.03
CA VAL A 141 1.88 8.41 -3.17
C VAL A 141 3.08 7.99 -3.98
N ASN A 142 3.05 6.76 -4.53
CA ASN A 142 4.05 6.27 -5.45
C ASN A 142 3.40 5.31 -6.47
N TYR A 143 4.16 4.92 -7.48
CA TYR A 143 3.74 3.89 -8.42
C TYR A 143 3.49 2.55 -7.71
N SER A 144 2.81 1.66 -8.41
CA SER A 144 2.67 0.26 -7.99
C SER A 144 4.05 -0.41 -7.94
N PRO A 145 4.33 -1.28 -6.96
CA PRO A 145 5.56 -2.06 -6.92
C PRO A 145 5.82 -2.87 -8.19
N PHE A 146 4.77 -3.22 -8.94
CA PHE A 146 4.90 -3.95 -10.20
C PHE A 146 5.63 -3.18 -11.32
N VAL A 147 5.80 -1.85 -11.18
CA VAL A 147 6.55 -1.04 -12.17
C VAL A 147 8.04 -1.37 -12.22
N ILE A 148 8.58 -2.04 -11.20
CA ILE A 148 9.98 -2.47 -11.15
C ILE A 148 10.33 -3.42 -12.30
N ARG A 149 9.35 -4.08 -12.88
CA ARG A 149 9.51 -4.90 -14.08
C ARG A 149 9.78 -4.09 -15.36
N TYR A 150 9.61 -2.77 -15.28
CA TYR A 150 9.80 -1.83 -16.38
C TYR A 150 11.00 -0.94 -16.07
N ASP A 151 12.12 -1.13 -16.75
CA ASP A 151 13.38 -0.42 -16.51
C ASP A 151 13.22 1.11 -16.46
N LEU A 152 12.36 1.68 -17.32
CA LEU A 152 12.12 3.12 -17.38
C LEU A 152 11.52 3.72 -16.09
N LEU A 153 10.81 2.94 -15.28
CA LEU A 153 10.12 3.42 -14.08
C LEU A 153 10.78 2.96 -12.79
N LYS A 154 11.67 1.97 -12.87
CA LYS A 154 12.31 1.36 -11.71
C LYS A 154 13.08 2.38 -10.88
N ASP A 155 13.98 3.12 -11.51
CA ASP A 155 14.82 4.09 -10.80
C ASP A 155 13.99 5.22 -10.19
N SER A 156 12.98 5.70 -10.91
CA SER A 156 12.04 6.72 -10.41
C SER A 156 11.25 6.21 -9.20
N TYR A 157 10.81 4.95 -9.23
CA TYR A 157 10.10 4.31 -8.12
C TYR A 157 10.99 4.18 -6.89
N ILE A 158 12.22 3.65 -7.04
CA ILE A 158 13.18 3.46 -5.94
C ILE A 158 13.59 4.81 -5.35
N SER A 159 13.95 5.77 -6.19
CA SER A 159 14.32 7.13 -5.78
C SER A 159 13.21 7.78 -4.96
N LYS A 160 11.96 7.67 -5.42
CA LYS A 160 10.80 8.21 -4.69
C LYS A 160 10.60 7.53 -3.34
N PHE A 161 10.71 6.20 -3.25
CA PHE A 161 10.63 5.49 -1.98
C PHE A 161 11.75 5.89 -1.02
N THR A 162 12.97 6.02 -1.52
CA THR A 162 14.11 6.51 -0.74
C THR A 162 13.82 7.88 -0.13
N SER A 163 13.31 8.82 -0.94
CA SER A 163 12.92 10.16 -0.47
C SER A 163 11.79 10.09 0.57
N ILE A 164 10.77 9.28 0.36
CA ILE A 164 9.66 9.10 1.31
C ILE A 164 10.17 8.56 2.65
N PHE A 165 10.94 7.47 2.64
CA PHE A 165 11.46 6.86 3.85
C PHE A 165 12.38 7.79 4.64
N LYS A 166 13.28 8.51 3.96
CA LYS A 166 14.14 9.50 4.59
C LYS A 166 13.34 10.66 5.17
N ALA A 167 12.35 11.17 4.44
CA ALA A 167 11.50 12.26 4.92
C ALA A 167 10.75 11.88 6.19
N ILE A 168 10.23 10.65 6.25
CA ILE A 168 9.53 10.14 7.44
C ILE A 168 10.49 9.90 8.60
N ALA A 169 11.65 9.25 8.35
CA ALA A 169 12.63 8.92 9.40
C ALA A 169 13.23 10.16 10.06
N TYR A 170 13.52 11.19 9.27
CA TYR A 170 14.14 12.42 9.75
C TYR A 170 13.14 13.55 10.01
N ASN A 171 11.82 13.29 9.89
CA ASN A 171 10.75 14.29 10.00
C ASN A 171 11.03 15.54 9.14
N ASN A 172 11.49 15.34 7.91
CA ASN A 172 11.94 16.40 7.03
C ASN A 172 11.23 16.35 5.67
N LEU A 173 10.26 17.23 5.48
CA LEU A 173 9.45 17.33 4.25
C LEU A 173 9.96 18.40 3.27
N LYS A 174 11.17 18.93 3.43
CA LYS A 174 11.70 20.04 2.60
C LYS A 174 11.73 19.74 1.11
N GLU A 175 11.90 18.45 0.75
CA GLU A 175 11.91 18.02 -0.66
C GLU A 175 10.50 17.79 -1.23
N PHE A 176 9.44 17.94 -0.41
CA PHE A 176 8.07 17.67 -0.81
C PHE A 176 7.23 18.93 -0.92
N ILE A 177 6.38 18.96 -1.95
CA ILE A 177 5.34 19.98 -2.11
C ILE A 177 4.10 19.49 -1.38
N ILE A 178 3.72 20.18 -0.30
CA ILE A 178 2.54 19.84 0.50
C ILE A 178 1.28 20.35 -0.22
N LYS A 179 0.31 19.46 -0.42
CA LYS A 179 -1.01 19.75 -0.99
C LYS A 179 -2.09 19.33 -0.01
N ASP A 180 -3.05 20.20 0.25
CA ASP A 180 -4.21 19.84 1.06
C ASP A 180 -5.22 19.02 0.23
N LEU A 181 -5.86 18.00 0.87
CA LEU A 181 -6.90 17.16 0.30
C LEU A 181 -8.29 17.72 0.52
#